data_c029f6ff2f64da77b85f57be97b52267
#
_entry.id   c029f6ff2f64da77b85f57be97b52267
#
_cell.length_a   1.000
_cell.length_b   1.000
_cell.length_c   1.000
_cell.angle_alpha   90.00
_cell.angle_beta   90.00
_cell.angle_gamma   90.00
#
_symmetry.space_group_name_H-M   'P 1'
#
loop_
_entity.id
_entity.type
_entity.pdbx_description
1 polymer ?
#
loop_
_entity_poly.entity_id
_entity_poly.type
_entity_poly.pdbx_seq_one_letter_code
_entity_poly.pdbx_strand_id
1 'polypeptide(L)'
;DTMTVRAQNRLLKTLEEPPGKSVIILLSENLENLAQTVKSRCVKYRINYFGSEGYDSMMERASKVAEMALKGQPFYKLKNETEDIVKSSEATAAFLDGLQVYFRNVLVKKEKGISIYKNDKLMNSIVEIENARKQIKAGVAASYAVKRMLLKIGG
;
A
#
# COMPACT_ATOMS: atom_id res chain seq x y z
N ASP A 1 -15.29 -15.41 2.06
CA ASP A 1 -16.24 -15.03 3.13
C ASP A 1 -17.52 -15.89 3.15
N THR A 2 -17.49 -17.03 2.51
CA THR A 2 -18.66 -17.96 2.45
C THR A 2 -18.71 -18.97 3.60
N MET A 3 -17.69 -19.00 4.47
CA MET A 3 -17.66 -19.95 5.59
C MET A 3 -18.64 -19.57 6.70
N THR A 4 -19.56 -20.49 6.99
CA THR A 4 -20.45 -20.34 8.16
C THR A 4 -19.65 -20.40 9.46
N VAL A 5 -20.18 -19.82 10.54
CA VAL A 5 -19.57 -19.86 11.88
C VAL A 5 -19.27 -21.30 12.33
N ARG A 6 -20.16 -22.24 11.98
CA ARG A 6 -19.98 -23.67 12.28
C ARG A 6 -18.77 -24.26 11.53
N ALA A 7 -18.55 -23.86 10.28
CA ALA A 7 -17.40 -24.29 9.48
C ALA A 7 -16.10 -23.67 10.02
N GLN A 8 -16.12 -22.41 10.41
CA GLN A 8 -14.98 -21.74 11.04
C GLN A 8 -14.57 -22.43 12.35
N ASN A 9 -15.54 -22.81 13.18
CA ASN A 9 -15.26 -23.53 14.42
C ASN A 9 -14.63 -24.93 14.18
N ARG A 10 -15.02 -25.63 13.13
CA ARG A 10 -14.38 -26.91 12.77
C ARG A 10 -12.93 -26.76 12.30
N LEU A 11 -12.59 -25.60 11.73
CA LEU A 11 -11.24 -25.32 11.28
C LEU A 11 -10.26 -25.07 12.44
N LEU A 12 -10.75 -24.71 13.64
CA LEU A 12 -9.92 -24.33 14.78
C LEU A 12 -8.94 -25.43 15.16
N LYS A 13 -9.40 -26.69 15.19
CA LYS A 13 -8.52 -27.84 15.51
C LYS A 13 -7.36 -27.98 14.52
N THR A 14 -7.63 -27.78 13.24
CA THR A 14 -6.61 -27.86 12.18
C THR A 14 -5.64 -26.68 12.22
N LEU A 15 -6.11 -25.49 12.70
CA LEU A 15 -5.26 -24.33 12.87
C LEU A 15 -4.37 -24.44 14.12
N GLU A 16 -4.82 -25.12 15.17
CA GLU A 16 -4.04 -25.39 16.38
C GLU A 16 -2.99 -26.48 16.16
N GLU A 17 -3.37 -27.55 15.47
CA GLU A 17 -2.52 -28.70 15.23
C GLU A 17 -2.53 -29.03 13.72
N PRO A 18 -1.79 -28.27 12.89
CA PRO A 18 -1.75 -28.53 11.47
C PRO A 18 -1.09 -29.88 11.15
N PRO A 19 -1.63 -30.64 10.22
CA PRO A 19 -1.10 -31.97 9.88
C PRO A 19 0.28 -31.86 9.23
N GLY A 20 1.29 -32.44 9.85
CA GLY A 20 2.66 -32.51 9.33
C GLY A 20 3.31 -31.14 9.18
N LYS A 21 4.05 -30.93 8.08
CA LYS A 21 4.70 -29.64 7.73
C LYS A 21 3.83 -28.82 6.75
N SER A 22 2.56 -28.59 7.10
CA SER A 22 1.62 -27.88 6.21
C SER A 22 1.55 -26.37 6.55
N VAL A 23 1.29 -25.56 5.53
CA VAL A 23 0.96 -24.14 5.66
C VAL A 23 -0.49 -23.98 5.23
N ILE A 24 -1.30 -23.33 6.11
CA ILE A 24 -2.72 -23.06 5.84
C ILE A 24 -2.85 -21.58 5.50
N ILE A 25 -3.37 -21.26 4.33
CA ILE A 25 -3.63 -19.90 3.88
C ILE A 25 -5.14 -19.71 3.82
N LEU A 26 -5.66 -18.77 4.62
CA LEU A 26 -7.05 -18.34 4.60
C LEU A 26 -7.17 -17.03 3.85
N LEU A 27 -8.06 -16.96 2.86
CA LEU A 27 -8.37 -15.75 2.10
C LEU A 27 -9.72 -15.21 2.55
N SER A 28 -9.77 -13.92 2.85
CA SER A 28 -11.01 -13.23 3.24
C SER A 28 -11.01 -11.80 2.69
N GLU A 29 -12.12 -11.37 2.15
CA GLU A 29 -12.33 -9.99 1.69
C GLU A 29 -12.59 -9.06 2.87
N ASN A 30 -13.24 -9.56 3.92
CA ASN A 30 -13.55 -8.79 5.11
C ASN A 30 -13.23 -9.58 6.39
N LEU A 31 -12.27 -9.07 7.17
CA LEU A 31 -11.86 -9.66 8.45
C LEU A 31 -12.99 -9.69 9.49
N GLU A 32 -13.99 -8.81 9.40
CA GLU A 32 -15.11 -8.76 10.35
C GLU A 32 -15.99 -10.01 10.25
N ASN A 33 -16.01 -10.67 9.08
CA ASN A 33 -16.76 -11.91 8.85
C ASN A 33 -16.09 -13.15 9.45
N LEU A 34 -14.85 -13.01 9.95
CA LEU A 34 -14.13 -14.10 10.60
C LEU A 34 -14.29 -14.07 12.12
N ALA A 35 -14.53 -15.23 12.70
CA ALA A 35 -14.58 -15.39 14.15
C ALA A 35 -13.27 -14.97 14.81
N GLN A 36 -13.36 -14.34 15.97
CA GLN A 36 -12.18 -13.87 16.72
C GLN A 36 -11.22 -15.01 17.04
N THR A 37 -11.75 -16.21 17.27
CA THR A 37 -10.99 -17.44 17.54
C THR A 37 -10.13 -17.88 16.35
N VAL A 38 -10.59 -17.67 15.11
CA VAL A 38 -9.81 -17.89 13.88
C VAL A 38 -8.76 -16.78 13.72
N LYS A 39 -9.18 -15.51 13.91
CA LYS A 39 -8.28 -14.35 13.80
C LYS A 39 -7.08 -14.39 14.77
N SER A 40 -7.24 -14.97 15.94
CA SER A 40 -6.17 -15.09 16.95
C SER A 40 -5.12 -16.16 16.63
N ARG A 41 -5.46 -17.13 15.77
CA ARG A 41 -4.58 -18.25 15.38
C ARG A 41 -3.89 -18.04 14.02
N CYS A 42 -4.12 -16.89 13.38
CA CYS A 42 -3.56 -16.58 12.07
C CYS A 42 -2.68 -15.34 12.12
N VAL A 43 -1.57 -15.38 11.39
CA VAL A 43 -0.83 -14.15 11.05
C VAL A 43 -1.61 -13.43 9.96
N LYS A 44 -1.89 -12.14 10.17
CA LYS A 44 -2.73 -11.36 9.27
C LYS A 44 -1.86 -10.59 8.28
N TYR A 45 -2.06 -10.84 7.00
CA TYR A 45 -1.50 -10.05 5.92
C TYR A 45 -2.64 -9.34 5.20
N ARG A 46 -2.56 -8.02 5.11
CA ARG A 46 -3.52 -7.23 4.33
C ARG A 46 -2.95 -7.02 2.94
N ILE A 47 -3.64 -7.58 1.95
CA ILE A 47 -3.36 -7.33 0.54
C ILE A 47 -4.39 -6.29 0.08
N ASN A 48 -3.94 -5.06 -0.20
CA ASN A 48 -4.81 -4.05 -0.75
C ASN A 48 -4.99 -4.35 -2.25
N TYR A 49 -6.09 -5.00 -2.59
CA TYR A 49 -6.52 -5.18 -3.97
C TYR A 49 -7.61 -4.15 -4.27
N PHE A 50 -7.32 -3.26 -5.20
CA PHE A 50 -8.31 -2.37 -5.78
C PHE A 50 -8.75 -3.03 -7.09
N GLY A 51 -10.07 -3.12 -7.30
CA GLY A 51 -10.63 -3.72 -8.53
C GLY A 51 -9.97 -3.14 -9.79
N SER A 52 -9.81 -3.92 -10.84
CA SER A 52 -8.94 -3.65 -11.99
C SER A 52 -9.06 -2.23 -12.56
N GLU A 53 -10.26 -1.70 -12.76
CA GLU A 53 -10.46 -0.37 -13.35
C GLU A 53 -9.98 0.78 -12.45
N GLY A 54 -10.30 0.74 -11.15
CA GLY A 54 -9.88 1.77 -10.19
C GLY A 54 -8.40 1.68 -9.83
N TYR A 55 -7.82 0.48 -9.85
CA TYR A 55 -6.41 0.25 -9.57
C TYR A 55 -5.53 0.78 -10.70
N ASP A 56 -5.85 0.47 -11.95
CA ASP A 56 -5.05 0.87 -13.10
C ASP A 56 -5.00 2.40 -13.24
N SER A 57 -6.13 3.09 -13.07
CA SER A 57 -6.19 4.55 -13.11
C SER A 57 -5.40 5.20 -11.96
N MET A 58 -5.42 4.61 -10.75
CA MET A 58 -4.67 5.13 -9.61
C MET A 58 -3.17 4.87 -9.75
N MET A 59 -2.78 3.72 -10.30
CA MET A 59 -1.39 3.41 -10.63
C MET A 59 -0.82 4.37 -11.67
N GLU A 60 -1.60 4.72 -12.71
CA GLU A 60 -1.21 5.70 -13.71
C GLU A 60 -1.01 7.09 -13.07
N ARG A 61 -1.95 7.54 -12.23
CA ARG A 61 -1.83 8.81 -11.50
C ARG A 61 -0.62 8.82 -10.56
N ALA A 62 -0.40 7.75 -9.81
CA ALA A 62 0.76 7.62 -8.92
C ALA A 62 2.08 7.66 -9.70
N SER A 63 2.13 6.96 -10.85
CA SER A 63 3.30 6.96 -11.74
C SER A 63 3.58 8.35 -12.29
N LYS A 64 2.56 9.08 -12.73
CA LYS A 64 2.66 10.47 -13.20
C LYS A 64 3.23 11.39 -12.12
N VAL A 65 2.69 11.33 -10.91
CA VAL A 65 3.17 12.15 -9.78
C VAL A 65 4.61 11.79 -9.39
N ALA A 66 4.95 10.49 -9.36
CA ALA A 66 6.31 10.03 -9.08
C ALA A 66 7.31 10.53 -10.13
N GLU A 67 6.98 10.46 -11.42
CA GLU A 67 7.83 11.02 -12.48
C GLU A 67 8.00 12.52 -12.35
N MET A 68 6.92 13.26 -12.08
CA MET A 68 6.98 14.71 -11.87
C MET A 68 7.92 15.05 -10.71
N ALA A 69 7.87 14.30 -9.60
CA ALA A 69 8.75 14.47 -8.45
C ALA A 69 10.21 14.14 -8.80
N LEU A 70 10.46 13.06 -9.53
CA LEU A 70 11.82 12.70 -9.97
C LEU A 70 12.43 13.73 -10.92
N LYS A 71 11.59 14.34 -11.77
CA LYS A 71 11.98 15.42 -12.71
C LYS A 71 12.13 16.79 -12.03
N GLY A 72 11.92 16.89 -10.70
CA GLY A 72 12.02 18.13 -9.94
C GLY A 72 10.94 19.16 -10.29
N GLN A 73 9.74 18.70 -10.67
CA GLN A 73 8.63 19.60 -10.94
C GLN A 73 8.21 20.36 -9.66
N PRO A 74 7.77 21.62 -9.79
CA PRO A 74 7.38 22.44 -8.64
C PRO A 74 6.28 21.80 -7.79
N PHE A 75 6.37 21.91 -6.48
CA PHE A 75 5.45 21.33 -5.51
C PHE A 75 3.96 21.61 -5.81
N TYR A 76 3.62 22.83 -6.27
CA TYR A 76 2.23 23.17 -6.56
C TYR A 76 1.60 22.27 -7.64
N LYS A 77 2.39 21.81 -8.65
CA LYS A 77 1.92 20.89 -9.67
C LYS A 77 1.64 19.51 -9.07
N LEU A 78 2.55 18.99 -8.24
CA LEU A 78 2.37 17.71 -7.52
C LEU A 78 1.13 17.76 -6.61
N LYS A 79 0.96 18.87 -5.89
CA LYS A 79 -0.19 19.10 -5.02
C LYS A 79 -1.51 19.03 -5.80
N ASN A 80 -1.60 19.73 -6.94
CA ASN A 80 -2.82 19.77 -7.74
C ASN A 80 -3.25 18.38 -8.24
N GLU A 81 -2.31 17.51 -8.59
CA GLU A 81 -2.59 16.13 -9.01
C GLU A 81 -3.10 15.23 -7.87
N THR A 82 -2.99 15.66 -6.61
CA THR A 82 -3.35 14.85 -5.44
C THR A 82 -4.50 15.44 -4.61
N GLU A 83 -5.05 16.59 -4.98
CA GLU A 83 -6.06 17.29 -4.17
C GLU A 83 -7.37 16.51 -3.96
N ASP A 84 -7.82 15.80 -4.97
CA ASP A 84 -9.00 14.95 -4.91
C ASP A 84 -8.72 13.59 -4.24
N ILE A 85 -7.52 13.05 -4.44
CA ILE A 85 -7.10 11.76 -3.86
C ILE A 85 -7.15 11.79 -2.33
N VAL A 86 -6.67 12.87 -1.74
CA VAL A 86 -6.57 13.00 -0.26
C VAL A 86 -7.92 13.20 0.44
N LYS A 87 -9.02 13.33 -0.31
CA LYS A 87 -10.38 13.42 0.22
C LYS A 87 -10.96 12.06 0.62
N SER A 88 -10.45 10.97 0.04
CA SER A 88 -10.85 9.60 0.35
C SER A 88 -9.69 8.84 1.00
N SER A 89 -9.98 8.15 2.10
CA SER A 89 -9.00 7.29 2.79
C SER A 89 -8.54 6.14 1.90
N GLU A 90 -9.48 5.53 1.16
CA GLU A 90 -9.20 4.43 0.23
C GLU A 90 -8.35 4.89 -0.94
N ALA A 91 -8.73 6.00 -1.58
CA ALA A 91 -7.97 6.58 -2.68
C ALA A 91 -6.55 6.98 -2.25
N THR A 92 -6.41 7.55 -1.04
CA THR A 92 -5.10 7.89 -0.46
C THR A 92 -4.24 6.65 -0.25
N ALA A 93 -4.80 5.58 0.30
CA ALA A 93 -4.07 4.32 0.50
C ALA A 93 -3.61 3.73 -0.84
N ALA A 94 -4.51 3.66 -1.84
CA ALA A 94 -4.21 3.19 -3.19
C ALA A 94 -3.11 4.01 -3.86
N PHE A 95 -3.17 5.33 -3.71
CA PHE A 95 -2.16 6.23 -4.26
C PHE A 95 -0.78 6.00 -3.65
N LEU A 96 -0.70 5.85 -2.32
CA LEU A 96 0.56 5.55 -1.63
C LEU A 96 1.11 4.18 -2.02
N ASP A 97 0.24 3.17 -2.24
CA ASP A 97 0.63 1.86 -2.76
C ASP A 97 1.19 1.98 -4.19
N GLY A 98 0.52 2.73 -5.04
CA GLY A 98 0.98 3.00 -6.41
C GLY A 98 2.34 3.69 -6.47
N LEU A 99 2.55 4.71 -5.64
CA LEU A 99 3.86 5.37 -5.52
C LEU A 99 4.95 4.39 -5.10
N GLN A 100 4.69 3.56 -4.10
CA GLN A 100 5.65 2.57 -3.59
C GLN A 100 6.04 1.55 -4.68
N VAL A 101 5.05 1.03 -5.40
CA VAL A 101 5.28 0.11 -6.52
C VAL A 101 6.11 0.78 -7.62
N TYR A 102 5.79 2.03 -7.97
CA TYR A 102 6.55 2.77 -8.97
C TYR A 102 8.02 2.94 -8.59
N PHE A 103 8.31 3.48 -7.39
CA PHE A 103 9.68 3.71 -6.94
C PHE A 103 10.47 2.41 -6.81
N ARG A 104 9.83 1.33 -6.33
CA ARG A 104 10.44 0.00 -6.26
C ARG A 104 10.80 -0.52 -7.66
N ASN A 105 9.90 -0.39 -8.63
CA ASN A 105 10.16 -0.81 -10.01
C ASN A 105 11.31 -0.01 -10.65
N VAL A 106 11.38 1.31 -10.40
CA VAL A 106 12.48 2.14 -10.86
C VAL A 106 13.80 1.73 -10.23
N LEU A 107 13.80 1.38 -8.93
CA LEU A 107 14.98 0.89 -8.22
C LEU A 107 15.50 -0.42 -8.83
N VAL A 108 14.60 -1.40 -9.05
CA VAL A 108 14.94 -2.68 -9.70
C VAL A 108 15.46 -2.50 -11.12
N LYS A 109 14.86 -1.59 -11.90
CA LYS A 109 15.36 -1.25 -13.25
C LYS A 109 16.74 -0.64 -13.20
N LYS A 110 17.09 0.12 -12.17
CA LYS A 110 18.42 0.69 -11.97
C LYS A 110 19.46 -0.35 -11.66
N GLU A 111 19.19 -1.33 -10.82
CA GLU A 111 20.08 -2.46 -10.54
C GLU A 111 20.47 -3.20 -11.84
N LYS A 112 19.58 -3.17 -12.84
CA LYS A 112 19.82 -3.70 -14.20
C LYS A 112 20.48 -2.70 -15.15
N GLY A 113 20.94 -1.52 -14.66
CA GLY A 113 21.59 -0.50 -15.46
C GLY A 113 20.66 0.34 -16.35
N ILE A 114 19.34 0.28 -16.15
CA ILE A 114 18.34 0.91 -17.04
C ILE A 114 17.86 2.28 -16.51
N SER A 115 18.10 2.62 -15.24
CA SER A 115 17.61 3.87 -14.65
C SER A 115 18.74 4.85 -14.34
N ILE A 116 18.52 6.14 -14.62
CA ILE A 116 19.47 7.26 -14.44
C ILE A 116 19.36 7.91 -13.05
N TYR A 117 18.34 7.57 -12.26
CA TYR A 117 18.11 8.23 -10.96
C TYR A 117 19.05 7.74 -9.87
N LYS A 118 19.43 8.61 -8.92
CA LYS A 118 20.30 8.23 -7.78
C LYS A 118 19.57 7.30 -6.81
N ASN A 119 20.27 6.27 -6.29
CA ASN A 119 19.70 5.32 -5.34
C ASN A 119 19.16 6.00 -4.09
N ASP A 120 19.90 6.96 -3.55
CA ASP A 120 19.52 7.66 -2.32
C ASP A 120 18.19 8.40 -2.49
N LYS A 121 17.95 9.04 -3.64
CA LYS A 121 16.68 9.70 -3.93
C LYS A 121 15.50 8.71 -4.00
N LEU A 122 15.70 7.56 -4.64
CA LEU A 122 14.67 6.52 -4.73
C LEU A 122 14.38 5.87 -3.37
N MET A 123 15.42 5.54 -2.61
CA MET A 123 15.28 4.97 -1.26
C MET A 123 14.61 5.95 -0.30
N ASN A 124 15.03 7.21 -0.31
CA ASN A 124 14.40 8.27 0.49
C ASN A 124 12.92 8.45 0.14
N SER A 125 12.57 8.37 -1.15
CA SER A 125 11.17 8.44 -1.59
C SER A 125 10.32 7.31 -0.98
N ILE A 126 10.83 6.08 -0.98
CA ILE A 126 10.14 4.92 -0.37
C ILE A 126 9.97 5.13 1.14
N VAL A 127 11.01 5.62 1.82
CA VAL A 127 10.95 5.91 3.26
C VAL A 127 9.91 6.98 3.58
N GLU A 128 9.84 8.05 2.78
CA GLU A 128 8.86 9.12 3.01
C GLU A 128 7.41 8.68 2.73
N ILE A 129 7.19 7.76 1.80
CA ILE A 129 5.88 7.12 1.58
C ILE A 129 5.46 6.32 2.84
N GLU A 130 6.36 5.53 3.40
CA GLU A 130 6.09 4.79 4.64
C GLU A 130 5.87 5.70 5.84
N ASN A 131 6.61 6.81 5.93
CA ASN A 131 6.39 7.84 6.95
C ASN A 131 4.99 8.46 6.83
N ALA A 132 4.53 8.76 5.62
CA ALA A 132 3.18 9.27 5.38
C ALA A 132 2.11 8.27 5.82
N ARG A 133 2.28 6.97 5.52
CA ARG A 133 1.38 5.90 6.00
C ARG A 133 1.31 5.84 7.53
N LYS A 134 2.47 5.87 8.20
CA LYS A 134 2.54 5.85 9.67
C LYS A 134 1.83 7.06 10.28
N GLN A 135 2.01 8.25 9.71
CA GLN A 135 1.35 9.47 10.17
C GLN A 135 -0.17 9.39 10.02
N ILE A 136 -0.67 8.89 8.88
CA ILE A 136 -2.11 8.70 8.64
C ILE A 136 -2.69 7.68 9.63
N LYS A 137 -1.99 6.57 9.88
CA LYS A 137 -2.39 5.57 10.89
C LYS A 137 -2.40 6.14 12.31
N ALA A 138 -1.55 7.12 12.60
CA ALA A 138 -1.51 7.82 13.87
C ALA A 138 -2.54 8.97 13.99
N GLY A 139 -3.45 9.11 13.01
CA GLY A 139 -4.53 10.10 13.02
C GLY A 139 -4.18 11.45 12.40
N VAL A 140 -3.02 11.60 11.76
CA VAL A 140 -2.68 12.82 11.01
C VAL A 140 -3.53 12.90 9.75
N ALA A 141 -4.06 14.08 9.45
CA ALA A 141 -4.86 14.29 8.24
C ALA A 141 -4.09 13.87 6.96
N ALA A 142 -4.72 13.06 6.11
CA ALA A 142 -4.12 12.54 4.89
C ALA A 142 -3.57 13.65 3.99
N SER A 143 -4.30 14.76 3.86
CA SER A 143 -3.86 15.93 3.09
C SER A 143 -2.55 16.52 3.59
N TYR A 144 -2.33 16.56 4.90
CA TYR A 144 -1.08 17.05 5.49
C TYR A 144 0.07 16.05 5.28
N ALA A 145 -0.16 14.77 5.58
CA ALA A 145 0.85 13.72 5.45
C ALA A 145 1.34 13.60 3.99
N VAL A 146 0.42 13.58 3.02
CA VAL A 146 0.75 13.53 1.59
C VAL A 146 1.49 14.79 1.13
N LYS A 147 1.05 15.99 1.51
CA LYS A 147 1.76 17.23 1.16
C LYS A 147 3.20 17.25 1.68
N ARG A 148 3.40 16.85 2.95
CA ARG A 148 4.73 16.77 3.55
C ARG A 148 5.62 15.75 2.82
N MET A 149 5.08 14.60 2.48
CA MET A 149 5.77 13.58 1.69
C MET A 149 6.19 14.13 0.32
N LEU A 150 5.27 14.77 -0.41
CA LEU A 150 5.55 15.32 -1.74
C LEU A 150 6.65 16.40 -1.74
N LEU A 151 6.69 17.24 -0.69
CA LEU A 151 7.76 18.23 -0.51
C LEU A 151 9.15 17.58 -0.39
N LYS A 152 9.22 16.43 0.28
CA LYS A 152 10.48 15.72 0.51
C LYS A 152 10.93 14.86 -0.68
N ILE A 153 9.98 14.34 -1.47
CA ILE A 153 10.28 13.54 -2.67
C ILE A 153 10.66 14.45 -3.83
N GLY A 154 10.03 15.61 -3.96
CA GLY A 154 10.22 16.56 -5.06
C GLY A 154 11.39 17.52 -4.91
N GLY A 155 11.98 17.60 -3.70
CA GLY A 155 13.08 18.49 -3.35
C GLY A 155 14.48 18.00 -3.74
#